data_0907372c37aebb31c11de34b539b8b79
#
_entry.id   0907372c37aebb31c11de34b539b8b79
#
_cell.length_a   1.000
_cell.length_b   1.000
_cell.length_c   1.000
_cell.angle_alpha   90.00
_cell.angle_beta   90.00
_cell.angle_gamma   90.00
#
_symmetry.space_group_name_H-M   'P 1'
#
loop_
_entity.id
_entity.type
_entity.pdbx_description
1 polymer ?
#
loop_
_entity_poly.entity_id
_entity_poly.type
_entity_poly.pdbx_seq_one_letter_code
_entity_poly.pdbx_strand_id
1 'polypeptide(L)'
;ALEKAVENAPDNYWYAQGLANLYMQQNETEKAAALLENMAVRFSDKLDPLYNLLEIYNRQEEYDKVIGILNKLEERMGKNEQLSMEKFRIYLQKKDDKSAFHEIESLVEEYPNDMRYQVVLGDVYMQNGKKQEAYEIYKKVLAEEPDNAMAMYSLASYYEETGQKELYEQQLDTLLLNKKVASDTKLNVMRQFIVQNEQAGKDSTRVITLFNRIMEQEPDEAQ
;
A
#
# COMPACT_ATOMS: atom_id res chain seq x y z
N ALA A 1 -0.77 16.80 -38.23
CA ALA A 1 -2.16 16.62 -38.65
C ALA A 1 -3.10 16.73 -37.45
N LEU A 2 -2.85 16.02 -36.33
CA LEU A 2 -3.70 16.05 -35.13
C LEU A 2 -3.73 17.41 -34.42
N GLU A 3 -2.63 18.14 -34.36
CA GLU A 3 -2.60 19.49 -33.78
C GLU A 3 -3.59 20.43 -34.46
N LYS A 4 -3.61 20.46 -35.83
CA LYS A 4 -4.59 21.24 -36.60
C LYS A 4 -6.01 20.74 -36.37
N ALA A 5 -6.23 19.45 -36.15
CA ALA A 5 -7.54 18.91 -35.86
C ALA A 5 -8.05 19.40 -34.50
N VAL A 6 -7.22 19.45 -33.50
CA VAL A 6 -7.53 19.99 -32.15
C VAL A 6 -7.77 21.50 -32.22
N GLU A 7 -6.96 22.27 -32.99
CA GLU A 7 -7.16 23.70 -33.19
C GLU A 7 -8.50 24.01 -33.85
N ASN A 8 -8.88 23.22 -34.87
CA ASN A 8 -10.13 23.44 -35.62
C ASN A 8 -11.39 22.93 -34.89
N ALA A 9 -11.23 21.95 -34.01
CA ALA A 9 -12.31 21.33 -33.25
C ALA A 9 -11.90 21.11 -31.79
N PRO A 10 -11.71 22.15 -31.00
CA PRO A 10 -11.15 22.05 -29.64
C PRO A 10 -12.08 21.32 -28.66
N ASP A 11 -13.36 21.19 -28.99
CA ASP A 11 -14.34 20.45 -28.18
C ASP A 11 -14.46 18.97 -28.59
N ASN A 12 -13.63 18.52 -29.53
CA ASN A 12 -13.58 17.10 -29.89
C ASN A 12 -12.59 16.35 -28.98
N TYR A 13 -13.16 15.64 -28.01
CA TYR A 13 -12.38 14.83 -27.05
C TYR A 13 -11.42 13.86 -27.75
N TRP A 14 -11.88 13.16 -28.81
CA TRP A 14 -11.10 12.13 -29.47
C TRP A 14 -9.88 12.69 -30.20
N TYR A 15 -9.96 13.89 -30.77
CA TYR A 15 -8.80 14.54 -31.37
C TYR A 15 -7.77 14.93 -30.30
N ALA A 16 -8.23 15.49 -29.21
CA ALA A 16 -7.33 15.83 -28.08
C ALA A 16 -6.70 14.57 -27.48
N GLN A 17 -7.47 13.51 -27.25
CA GLN A 17 -6.96 12.24 -26.74
C GLN A 17 -5.93 11.60 -27.70
N GLY A 18 -6.21 11.61 -29.00
CA GLY A 18 -5.29 11.12 -30.02
C GLY A 18 -3.96 11.91 -30.04
N LEU A 19 -4.03 13.23 -29.87
CA LEU A 19 -2.85 14.10 -29.80
C LEU A 19 -2.06 13.86 -28.51
N ALA A 20 -2.72 13.72 -27.37
CA ALA A 20 -2.06 13.41 -26.09
C ALA A 20 -1.31 12.08 -26.16
N ASN A 21 -1.96 11.05 -26.71
CA ASN A 21 -1.33 9.74 -26.91
C ASN A 21 -0.09 9.82 -27.86
N LEU A 22 -0.18 10.65 -28.91
CA LEU A 22 0.94 10.87 -29.81
C LEU A 22 2.12 11.53 -29.10
N TYR A 23 1.87 12.56 -28.29
CA TYR A 23 2.91 13.21 -27.51
C TYR A 23 3.55 12.23 -26.49
N MET A 24 2.75 11.38 -25.83
CA MET A 24 3.27 10.36 -24.93
C MET A 24 4.16 9.35 -25.67
N GLN A 25 3.76 8.89 -26.86
CA GLN A 25 4.56 7.97 -27.68
C GLN A 25 5.86 8.58 -28.17
N GLN A 26 5.88 9.91 -28.40
CA GLN A 26 7.07 10.67 -28.81
C GLN A 26 7.94 11.10 -27.63
N ASN A 27 7.59 10.73 -26.40
CA ASN A 27 8.22 11.21 -25.16
C ASN A 27 8.20 12.75 -25.00
N GLU A 28 7.25 13.43 -25.66
CA GLU A 28 7.02 14.87 -25.48
C GLU A 28 6.14 15.09 -24.23
N THR A 29 6.67 14.71 -23.08
CA THR A 29 5.90 14.56 -21.83
C THR A 29 5.28 15.87 -21.35
N GLU A 30 5.99 17.00 -21.47
CA GLU A 30 5.49 18.33 -21.08
C GLU A 30 4.29 18.75 -21.96
N LYS A 31 4.34 18.47 -23.26
CA LYS A 31 3.22 18.78 -24.16
C LYS A 31 2.02 17.88 -23.87
N ALA A 32 2.29 16.58 -23.61
CA ALA A 32 1.25 15.65 -23.21
C ALA A 32 0.56 16.10 -21.92
N ALA A 33 1.33 16.44 -20.89
CA ALA A 33 0.80 16.91 -19.61
C ALA A 33 -0.03 18.18 -19.75
N ALA A 34 0.48 19.20 -20.46
CA ALA A 34 -0.25 20.46 -20.68
C ALA A 34 -1.58 20.26 -21.42
N LEU A 35 -1.60 19.38 -22.43
CA LEU A 35 -2.81 19.04 -23.16
C LEU A 35 -3.80 18.29 -22.26
N LEU A 36 -3.32 17.29 -21.50
CA LEU A 36 -4.15 16.50 -20.59
C LEU A 36 -4.71 17.32 -19.43
N GLU A 37 -3.97 18.30 -18.90
CA GLU A 37 -4.47 19.25 -17.90
C GLU A 37 -5.63 20.08 -18.44
N ASN A 38 -5.50 20.57 -19.68
CA ASN A 38 -6.57 21.28 -20.37
C ASN A 38 -7.79 20.36 -20.59
N MET A 39 -7.55 19.13 -21.05
CA MET A 39 -8.60 18.13 -21.23
C MET A 39 -9.32 17.79 -19.92
N ALA A 40 -8.60 17.66 -18.82
CA ALA A 40 -9.20 17.37 -17.51
C ALA A 40 -10.15 18.47 -17.03
N VAL A 41 -9.93 19.71 -17.45
CA VAL A 41 -10.85 20.84 -17.17
C VAL A 41 -12.01 20.85 -18.16
N ARG A 42 -11.72 20.77 -19.47
CA ARG A 42 -12.71 20.91 -20.53
C ARG A 42 -13.69 19.74 -20.61
N PHE A 43 -13.20 18.53 -20.39
CA PHE A 43 -13.97 17.27 -20.44
C PHE A 43 -14.07 16.67 -19.03
N SER A 44 -14.71 17.41 -18.14
CA SER A 44 -14.76 17.07 -16.71
C SER A 44 -15.51 15.77 -16.40
N ASP A 45 -16.31 15.25 -17.35
CA ASP A 45 -16.97 13.94 -17.30
C ASP A 45 -16.04 12.76 -17.65
N LYS A 46 -14.85 13.03 -18.19
CA LYS A 46 -13.86 12.01 -18.56
C LYS A 46 -12.76 11.89 -17.50
N LEU A 47 -12.47 10.67 -17.09
CA LEU A 47 -11.41 10.38 -16.12
C LEU A 47 -10.06 10.07 -16.76
N ASP A 48 -10.06 9.61 -18.03
CA ASP A 48 -8.83 9.23 -18.72
C ASP A 48 -7.72 10.28 -18.70
N PRO A 49 -8.01 11.61 -18.87
CA PRO A 49 -6.96 12.63 -18.76
C PRO A 49 -6.29 12.65 -17.39
N LEU A 50 -7.04 12.40 -16.30
CA LEU A 50 -6.50 12.36 -14.95
C LEU A 50 -5.63 11.11 -14.74
N TYR A 51 -6.05 9.94 -15.24
CA TYR A 51 -5.24 8.73 -15.16
C TYR A 51 -3.93 8.84 -15.96
N ASN A 52 -3.98 9.43 -17.15
CA ASN A 52 -2.78 9.69 -17.94
C ASN A 52 -1.83 10.69 -17.25
N LEU A 53 -2.36 11.75 -16.62
CA LEU A 53 -1.56 12.68 -15.82
C LEU A 53 -0.95 11.99 -14.60
N LEU A 54 -1.69 11.11 -13.94
CA LEU A 54 -1.20 10.33 -12.81
C LEU A 54 0.03 9.49 -13.22
N GLU A 55 -0.05 8.81 -14.37
CA GLU A 55 1.07 8.05 -14.91
C GLU A 55 2.29 8.94 -15.22
N ILE A 56 2.08 10.09 -15.88
CA ILE A 56 3.15 11.03 -16.21
C ILE A 56 3.84 11.53 -14.93
N TYR A 57 3.06 12.06 -13.97
CA TYR A 57 3.61 12.67 -12.77
C TYR A 57 4.24 11.65 -11.81
N ASN A 58 3.72 10.40 -11.75
CA ASN A 58 4.38 9.33 -11.02
C ASN A 58 5.76 8.99 -11.59
N ARG A 59 5.89 8.91 -12.93
CA ARG A 59 7.20 8.66 -13.58
C ARG A 59 8.20 9.79 -13.34
N GLN A 60 7.72 11.02 -13.18
CA GLN A 60 8.53 12.20 -12.90
C GLN A 60 8.79 12.42 -11.41
N GLU A 61 8.23 11.57 -10.54
CA GLU A 61 8.27 11.71 -9.08
C GLU A 61 7.73 13.06 -8.57
N GLU A 62 6.82 13.68 -9.35
CA GLU A 62 6.19 14.94 -9.00
C GLU A 62 5.03 14.72 -8.01
N TYR A 63 5.36 14.26 -6.82
CA TYR A 63 4.40 13.78 -5.82
C TYR A 63 3.30 14.77 -5.46
N ASP A 64 3.57 16.08 -5.44
CA ASP A 64 2.54 17.10 -5.16
C ASP A 64 1.48 17.15 -6.26
N LYS A 65 1.90 17.00 -7.51
CA LYS A 65 0.98 16.90 -8.64
C LYS A 65 0.20 15.60 -8.61
N VAL A 66 0.87 14.48 -8.26
CA VAL A 66 0.19 13.18 -8.07
C VAL A 66 -0.93 13.30 -7.05
N ILE A 67 -0.66 13.86 -5.86
CA ILE A 67 -1.68 14.10 -4.83
C ILE A 67 -2.81 15.00 -5.38
N GLY A 68 -2.48 16.06 -6.12
CA GLY A 68 -3.48 16.94 -6.74
C GLY A 68 -4.40 16.19 -7.71
N ILE A 69 -3.86 15.24 -8.50
CA ILE A 69 -4.67 14.41 -9.41
C ILE A 69 -5.52 13.40 -8.63
N LEU A 70 -4.95 12.75 -7.60
CA LEU A 70 -5.69 11.82 -6.75
C LEU A 70 -6.88 12.51 -6.05
N ASN A 71 -6.70 13.73 -5.55
CA ASN A 71 -7.79 14.52 -4.98
C ASN A 71 -8.90 14.81 -6.01
N LYS A 72 -8.53 15.19 -7.25
CA LYS A 72 -9.52 15.39 -8.33
C LYS A 72 -10.26 14.10 -8.70
N LEU A 73 -9.59 12.95 -8.66
CA LEU A 73 -10.23 11.65 -8.85
C LEU A 73 -11.21 11.36 -7.71
N GLU A 74 -10.79 11.59 -6.47
CA GLU A 74 -11.64 11.40 -5.29
C GLU A 74 -12.89 12.33 -5.30
N GLU A 75 -12.73 13.59 -5.71
CA GLU A 75 -13.87 14.52 -5.90
C GLU A 75 -14.89 14.01 -6.91
N ARG A 76 -14.46 13.30 -7.96
CA ARG A 76 -15.32 12.81 -9.04
C ARG A 76 -15.90 11.43 -8.79
N MET A 77 -15.15 10.54 -8.18
CA MET A 77 -15.51 9.13 -7.97
C MET A 77 -16.03 8.84 -6.57
N GLY A 78 -15.86 9.79 -5.65
CA GLY A 78 -15.99 9.57 -4.23
C GLY A 78 -14.75 8.96 -3.62
N LYS A 79 -14.69 8.98 -2.29
CA LYS A 79 -13.61 8.37 -1.52
C LYS A 79 -13.62 6.86 -1.73
N ASN A 80 -12.46 6.26 -1.97
CA ASN A 80 -12.30 4.82 -2.07
C ASN A 80 -10.92 4.37 -1.62
N GLU A 81 -10.84 3.10 -1.26
CA GLU A 81 -9.63 2.46 -0.74
C GLU A 81 -8.39 2.71 -1.62
N GLN A 82 -8.54 2.50 -2.93
CA GLN A 82 -7.41 2.56 -3.86
C GLN A 82 -6.78 3.95 -3.90
N LEU A 83 -7.61 5.02 -3.98
CA LEU A 83 -7.11 6.40 -4.01
C LEU A 83 -6.46 6.79 -2.68
N SER A 84 -7.10 6.45 -1.56
CA SER A 84 -6.56 6.77 -0.22
C SER A 84 -5.26 6.01 0.07
N MET A 85 -5.16 4.73 -0.28
CA MET A 85 -3.92 3.96 -0.12
C MET A 85 -2.80 4.48 -1.02
N GLU A 86 -3.11 4.94 -2.24
CA GLU A 86 -2.12 5.56 -3.11
C GLU A 86 -1.63 6.90 -2.52
N LYS A 87 -2.54 7.76 -2.02
CA LYS A 87 -2.16 8.99 -1.31
C LYS A 87 -1.32 8.69 -0.07
N PHE A 88 -1.73 7.72 0.74
CA PHE A 88 -0.98 7.26 1.91
C PHE A 88 0.46 6.88 1.53
N ARG A 89 0.64 6.05 0.50
CA ARG A 89 1.94 5.64 -0.01
C ARG A 89 2.80 6.84 -0.46
N ILE A 90 2.21 7.78 -1.20
CA ILE A 90 2.91 8.99 -1.65
C ILE A 90 3.33 9.87 -0.48
N TYR A 91 2.47 10.06 0.53
CA TYR A 91 2.82 10.83 1.72
C TYR A 91 3.97 10.18 2.50
N LEU A 92 4.02 8.85 2.61
CA LEU A 92 5.17 8.15 3.20
C LEU A 92 6.46 8.39 2.41
N GLN A 93 6.41 8.33 1.07
CA GLN A 93 7.58 8.63 0.22
C GLN A 93 8.06 10.07 0.41
N LYS A 94 7.15 11.01 0.59
CA LYS A 94 7.47 12.42 0.90
C LYS A 94 7.95 12.64 2.34
N LYS A 95 7.89 11.62 3.19
CA LYS A 95 8.12 11.72 4.65
C LYS A 95 7.15 12.71 5.32
N ASP A 96 5.95 12.83 4.78
CA ASP A 96 4.85 13.57 5.37
C ASP A 96 3.97 12.62 6.19
N ASP A 97 4.50 12.22 7.32
CA ASP A 97 3.85 11.25 8.21
C ASP A 97 2.50 11.74 8.71
N LYS A 98 2.32 13.06 8.85
CA LYS A 98 1.06 13.65 9.31
C LYS A 98 -0.06 13.43 8.28
N SER A 99 0.21 13.70 7.01
CA SER A 99 -0.77 13.52 5.94
C SER A 99 -1.02 12.03 5.68
N ALA A 100 0.02 11.19 5.73
CA ALA A 100 -0.12 9.73 5.67
C ALA A 100 -1.03 9.21 6.79
N PHE A 101 -0.81 9.66 8.03
CA PHE A 101 -1.63 9.29 9.17
C PHE A 101 -3.10 9.68 8.99
N HIS A 102 -3.35 10.89 8.51
CA HIS A 102 -4.71 11.36 8.25
C HIS A 102 -5.45 10.54 7.19
N GLU A 103 -4.77 10.10 6.12
CA GLU A 103 -5.38 9.25 5.09
C GLU A 103 -5.78 7.88 5.65
N ILE A 104 -4.94 7.25 6.47
CA ILE A 104 -5.28 5.95 7.06
C ILE A 104 -6.35 6.07 8.15
N GLU A 105 -6.34 7.13 8.99
CA GLU A 105 -7.42 7.39 9.93
C GLU A 105 -8.75 7.52 9.21
N SER A 106 -8.77 8.26 8.10
CA SER A 106 -9.95 8.47 7.27
C SER A 106 -10.47 7.15 6.63
N LEU A 107 -9.59 6.20 6.29
CA LEU A 107 -10.01 4.87 5.84
C LEU A 107 -10.61 4.04 6.99
N VAL A 108 -10.05 4.13 8.18
CA VAL A 108 -10.60 3.46 9.36
C VAL A 108 -11.99 4.00 9.71
N GLU A 109 -12.21 5.32 9.56
CA GLU A 109 -13.53 5.95 9.78
C GLU A 109 -14.56 5.51 8.73
N GLU A 110 -14.17 5.43 7.46
CA GLU A 110 -15.04 5.02 6.35
C GLU A 110 -15.35 3.51 6.38
N TYR A 111 -14.37 2.69 6.79
CA TYR A 111 -14.45 1.22 6.83
C TYR A 111 -14.14 0.67 8.23
N PRO A 112 -14.96 0.97 9.26
CA PRO A 112 -14.63 0.67 10.66
C PRO A 112 -14.53 -0.81 10.99
N ASN A 113 -15.15 -1.67 10.17
CA ASN A 113 -15.16 -3.12 10.32
C ASN A 113 -14.06 -3.83 9.47
N ASP A 114 -13.29 -3.09 8.71
CA ASP A 114 -12.18 -3.67 7.94
C ASP A 114 -10.90 -3.65 8.78
N MET A 115 -10.57 -4.81 9.35
CA MET A 115 -9.43 -4.95 10.24
C MET A 115 -8.07 -4.69 9.56
N ARG A 116 -8.02 -4.76 8.21
CA ARG A 116 -6.79 -4.43 7.46
C ARG A 116 -6.35 -2.98 7.73
N TYR A 117 -7.30 -2.01 7.68
CA TYR A 117 -6.98 -0.60 7.94
C TYR A 117 -6.62 -0.34 9.40
N GLN A 118 -7.26 -1.07 10.33
CA GLN A 118 -6.89 -1.00 11.74
C GLN A 118 -5.43 -1.43 11.94
N VAL A 119 -5.01 -2.55 11.32
CA VAL A 119 -3.61 -3.01 11.42
C VAL A 119 -2.65 -1.99 10.81
N VAL A 120 -2.95 -1.48 9.59
CA VAL A 120 -2.13 -0.44 8.95
C VAL A 120 -2.03 0.81 9.82
N LEU A 121 -3.12 1.24 10.47
CA LEU A 121 -3.08 2.35 11.42
C LEU A 121 -2.16 2.05 12.62
N GLY A 122 -2.21 0.82 13.14
CA GLY A 122 -1.30 0.36 14.18
C GLY A 122 0.17 0.44 13.73
N ASP A 123 0.46 0.01 12.49
CA ASP A 123 1.81 0.05 11.92
C ASP A 123 2.31 1.50 11.77
N VAL A 124 1.44 2.43 11.38
CA VAL A 124 1.75 3.86 11.33
C VAL A 124 2.01 4.43 12.73
N TYR A 125 1.22 4.03 13.73
CA TYR A 125 1.49 4.40 15.13
C TYR A 125 2.86 3.88 15.60
N MET A 126 3.20 2.65 15.24
CA MET A 126 4.48 2.01 15.57
C MET A 126 5.66 2.81 15.00
N GLN A 127 5.60 3.14 13.70
CA GLN A 127 6.62 3.94 13.00
C GLN A 127 6.78 5.35 13.60
N ASN A 128 5.70 5.93 14.12
CA ASN A 128 5.71 7.25 14.77
C ASN A 128 6.04 7.20 16.29
N GLY A 129 6.50 6.05 16.79
CA GLY A 129 6.90 5.88 18.19
C GLY A 129 5.75 5.77 19.18
N LYS A 130 4.49 5.75 18.71
CA LYS A 130 3.28 5.56 19.51
C LYS A 130 3.05 4.06 19.75
N LYS A 131 4.03 3.42 20.41
CA LYS A 131 4.07 1.96 20.54
C LYS A 131 2.89 1.39 21.33
N GLN A 132 2.41 2.09 22.36
CA GLN A 132 1.30 1.62 23.16
C GLN A 132 -0.02 1.63 22.37
N GLU A 133 -0.27 2.69 21.62
CA GLU A 133 -1.46 2.80 20.76
C GLU A 133 -1.47 1.69 19.68
N ALA A 134 -0.31 1.42 19.09
CA ALA A 134 -0.15 0.32 18.13
C ALA A 134 -0.50 -1.03 18.76
N TYR A 135 0.06 -1.31 19.94
CA TYR A 135 -0.22 -2.54 20.69
C TYR A 135 -1.71 -2.75 20.96
N GLU A 136 -2.40 -1.71 21.43
CA GLU A 136 -3.85 -1.80 21.73
C GLU A 136 -4.66 -2.12 20.46
N ILE A 137 -4.29 -1.52 19.31
CA ILE A 137 -4.92 -1.82 18.03
C ILE A 137 -4.71 -3.29 17.65
N TYR A 138 -3.47 -3.79 17.68
CA TYR A 138 -3.20 -5.18 17.31
C TYR A 138 -3.94 -6.16 18.22
N LYS A 139 -3.97 -5.88 19.51
CA LYS A 139 -4.71 -6.70 20.48
C LYS A 139 -6.22 -6.68 20.22
N LYS A 140 -6.78 -5.51 19.89
CA LYS A 140 -8.19 -5.37 19.52
C LYS A 140 -8.50 -6.18 18.27
N VAL A 141 -7.72 -6.05 17.21
CA VAL A 141 -7.91 -6.82 15.97
C VAL A 141 -7.86 -8.31 16.24
N LEU A 142 -6.88 -8.80 17.01
CA LEU A 142 -6.76 -10.22 17.32
C LEU A 142 -7.86 -10.74 18.28
N ALA A 143 -8.52 -9.85 19.03
CA ALA A 143 -9.68 -10.24 19.82
C ALA A 143 -10.92 -10.48 18.95
N GLU A 144 -11.08 -9.71 17.86
CA GLU A 144 -12.18 -9.84 16.91
C GLU A 144 -11.87 -10.89 15.82
N GLU A 145 -10.64 -10.90 15.29
CA GLU A 145 -10.14 -11.84 14.30
C GLU A 145 -8.87 -12.56 14.80
N PRO A 146 -9.01 -13.64 15.60
CA PRO A 146 -7.88 -14.33 16.20
C PRO A 146 -6.86 -14.91 15.20
N ASP A 147 -7.29 -15.12 13.94
CA ASP A 147 -6.46 -15.68 12.87
C ASP A 147 -5.97 -14.60 11.88
N ASN A 148 -6.10 -13.32 12.22
CA ASN A 148 -5.62 -12.24 11.36
C ASN A 148 -4.09 -12.22 11.29
N ALA A 149 -3.54 -12.72 10.18
CA ALA A 149 -2.11 -12.89 9.99
C ALA A 149 -1.33 -11.56 10.00
N MET A 150 -1.94 -10.47 9.48
CA MET A 150 -1.31 -9.14 9.50
C MET A 150 -1.13 -8.67 10.95
N ALA A 151 -2.21 -8.74 11.75
CA ALA A 151 -2.14 -8.33 13.16
C ALA A 151 -1.20 -9.22 13.99
N MET A 152 -1.15 -10.53 13.71
CA MET A 152 -0.17 -11.44 14.35
C MET A 152 1.26 -11.03 14.03
N TYR A 153 1.55 -10.71 12.77
CA TYR A 153 2.88 -10.28 12.34
C TYR A 153 3.26 -8.93 12.94
N SER A 154 2.36 -7.94 12.88
CA SER A 154 2.61 -6.60 13.44
C SER A 154 2.80 -6.66 14.96
N LEU A 155 2.05 -7.53 15.67
CA LEU A 155 2.25 -7.74 17.09
C LEU A 155 3.60 -8.43 17.41
N ALA A 156 4.04 -9.36 16.56
CA ALA A 156 5.38 -9.95 16.69
C ALA A 156 6.45 -8.87 16.52
N SER A 157 6.35 -8.03 15.48
CA SER A 157 7.27 -6.90 15.25
C SER A 157 7.30 -5.91 16.43
N TYR A 158 6.13 -5.63 17.03
CA TYR A 158 6.05 -4.83 18.26
C TYR A 158 6.88 -5.45 19.40
N TYR A 159 6.75 -6.77 19.65
CA TYR A 159 7.50 -7.45 20.69
C TYR A 159 9.00 -7.45 20.41
N GLU A 160 9.40 -7.59 19.14
CA GLU A 160 10.81 -7.50 18.74
C GLU A 160 11.39 -6.11 19.03
N GLU A 161 10.72 -5.04 18.57
CA GLU A 161 11.16 -3.66 18.76
C GLU A 161 11.12 -3.17 20.21
N THR A 162 10.32 -3.82 21.06
CA THR A 162 10.25 -3.53 22.49
C THR A 162 11.14 -4.43 23.34
N GLY A 163 11.93 -5.33 22.69
CA GLY A 163 12.87 -6.22 23.35
C GLY A 163 12.24 -7.38 24.12
N GLN A 164 10.97 -7.70 23.87
CA GLN A 164 10.21 -8.77 24.53
C GLN A 164 10.41 -10.09 23.77
N LYS A 165 11.62 -10.62 23.82
CA LYS A 165 12.06 -11.72 22.97
C LYS A 165 11.19 -12.99 23.08
N GLU A 166 10.81 -13.39 24.29
CA GLU A 166 9.98 -14.58 24.53
C GLU A 166 8.58 -14.41 23.90
N LEU A 167 7.98 -13.23 24.00
CA LEU A 167 6.68 -12.93 23.41
C LEU A 167 6.76 -12.86 21.88
N TYR A 168 7.84 -12.28 21.34
CA TYR A 168 8.12 -12.32 19.91
C TYR A 168 8.15 -13.75 19.37
N GLU A 169 8.92 -14.61 20.03
CA GLU A 169 9.05 -16.01 19.64
C GLU A 169 7.72 -16.76 19.71
N GLN A 170 6.94 -16.56 20.77
CA GLN A 170 5.61 -17.17 20.92
C GLN A 170 4.64 -16.68 19.87
N GLN A 171 4.65 -15.38 19.57
CA GLN A 171 3.75 -14.80 18.56
C GLN A 171 4.10 -15.27 17.14
N LEU A 172 5.39 -15.41 16.84
CA LEU A 172 5.86 -15.96 15.57
C LEU A 172 5.45 -17.42 15.40
N ASP A 173 5.63 -18.25 16.45
CA ASP A 173 5.15 -19.64 16.46
C ASP A 173 3.63 -19.70 16.25
N THR A 174 2.87 -18.84 16.93
CA THR A 174 1.42 -18.76 16.79
C THR A 174 1.01 -18.49 15.34
N LEU A 175 1.65 -17.53 14.66
CA LEU A 175 1.38 -17.22 13.27
C LEU A 175 1.73 -18.39 12.34
N LEU A 176 2.96 -18.88 12.44
CA LEU A 176 3.50 -19.89 11.52
C LEU A 176 2.85 -21.26 11.65
N LEU A 177 2.39 -21.62 12.84
CA LEU A 177 1.72 -22.90 13.13
C LEU A 177 0.20 -22.81 13.06
N ASN A 178 -0.37 -21.63 12.77
CA ASN A 178 -1.80 -21.47 12.61
C ASN A 178 -2.27 -22.07 11.27
N LYS A 179 -3.11 -23.11 11.33
CA LYS A 179 -3.64 -23.80 10.13
C LYS A 179 -4.56 -22.94 9.26
N LYS A 180 -5.09 -21.83 9.79
CA LYS A 180 -5.98 -20.92 9.06
C LYS A 180 -5.21 -19.82 8.33
N VAL A 181 -3.94 -19.61 8.64
CA VAL A 181 -3.07 -18.67 7.92
C VAL A 181 -2.62 -19.35 6.62
N ALA A 182 -2.78 -18.63 5.51
CA ALA A 182 -2.40 -19.14 4.18
C ALA A 182 -0.90 -19.44 4.12
N SER A 183 -0.53 -20.51 3.42
CA SER A 183 0.84 -21.00 3.28
C SER A 183 1.78 -19.95 2.66
N ASP A 184 1.31 -19.20 1.65
CA ASP A 184 2.09 -18.10 1.06
C ASP A 184 2.46 -17.03 2.08
N THR A 185 1.53 -16.71 3.00
CA THR A 185 1.80 -15.75 4.10
C THR A 185 2.86 -16.30 5.06
N LYS A 186 2.74 -17.57 5.45
CA LYS A 186 3.76 -18.24 6.29
C LYS A 186 5.13 -18.24 5.63
N LEU A 187 5.20 -18.57 4.33
CA LEU A 187 6.45 -18.57 3.56
C LEU A 187 7.08 -17.18 3.50
N ASN A 188 6.29 -16.13 3.30
CA ASN A 188 6.80 -14.76 3.29
C ASN A 188 7.37 -14.36 4.67
N VAL A 189 6.67 -14.67 5.75
CA VAL A 189 7.15 -14.42 7.12
C VAL A 189 8.43 -15.24 7.40
N MET A 190 8.47 -16.49 6.99
CA MET A 190 9.68 -17.33 7.14
C MET A 190 10.87 -16.76 6.37
N ARG A 191 10.68 -16.28 5.13
CA ARG A 191 11.76 -15.65 4.37
C ARG A 191 12.33 -14.43 5.09
N GLN A 192 11.47 -13.57 5.62
CA GLN A 192 11.90 -12.40 6.38
C GLN A 192 12.65 -12.82 7.65
N PHE A 193 12.14 -13.81 8.38
CA PHE A 193 12.80 -14.34 9.57
C PHE A 193 14.19 -14.93 9.27
N ILE A 194 14.34 -15.66 8.14
CA ILE A 194 15.63 -16.19 7.68
C ILE A 194 16.62 -15.04 7.42
N VAL A 195 16.21 -14.02 6.63
CA VAL A 195 17.08 -12.89 6.30
C VAL A 195 17.52 -12.13 7.55
N GLN A 196 16.61 -11.86 8.48
CA GLN A 196 16.92 -11.21 9.75
C GLN A 196 17.88 -12.05 10.60
N ASN A 197 17.67 -13.36 10.64
CA ASN A 197 18.52 -14.27 11.40
C ASN A 197 19.94 -14.32 10.84
N GLU A 198 20.10 -14.38 9.51
CA GLU A 198 21.39 -14.36 8.82
C GLU A 198 22.11 -13.01 9.05
N GLN A 199 21.43 -11.88 8.89
CA GLN A 199 21.99 -10.56 9.13
C GLN A 199 22.44 -10.35 10.57
N ALA A 200 21.75 -10.99 11.53
CA ALA A 200 22.10 -10.95 12.95
C ALA A 200 23.20 -11.96 13.34
N GLY A 201 23.67 -12.80 12.40
CA GLY A 201 24.64 -13.87 12.66
C GLY A 201 24.16 -14.91 13.68
N LYS A 202 22.83 -15.11 13.77
CA LYS A 202 22.21 -16.05 14.72
C LYS A 202 22.22 -17.47 14.17
N ASP A 203 22.21 -18.47 15.08
CA ASP A 203 22.11 -19.87 14.74
C ASP A 203 20.80 -20.19 13.99
N SER A 204 20.91 -20.95 12.90
CA SER A 204 19.80 -21.36 12.04
C SER A 204 18.95 -22.49 12.63
N THR A 205 19.30 -23.07 13.78
CA THR A 205 18.60 -24.21 14.39
C THR A 205 17.10 -23.93 14.59
N ARG A 206 16.74 -22.72 15.02
CA ARG A 206 15.34 -22.33 15.20
C ARG A 206 14.57 -22.26 13.88
N VAL A 207 15.19 -21.70 12.83
CA VAL A 207 14.61 -21.64 11.48
C VAL A 207 14.27 -23.05 10.99
N ILE A 208 15.23 -23.97 11.11
CA ILE A 208 15.08 -25.37 10.71
C ILE A 208 13.97 -26.05 11.51
N THR A 209 13.93 -25.82 12.83
CA THR A 209 12.90 -26.40 13.71
C THR A 209 11.50 -25.93 13.33
N LEU A 210 11.32 -24.62 13.08
CA LEU A 210 10.03 -24.05 12.66
C LEU A 210 9.62 -24.59 11.29
N PHE A 211 10.55 -24.62 10.35
CA PHE A 211 10.31 -25.17 9.01
C PHE A 211 9.81 -26.62 9.08
N ASN A 212 10.49 -27.48 9.82
CA ASN A 212 10.09 -28.88 9.99
C ASN A 212 8.69 -29.00 10.61
N ARG A 213 8.36 -28.20 11.62
CA ARG A 213 7.02 -28.20 12.24
C ARG A 213 5.92 -27.75 11.27
N ILE A 214 6.20 -26.78 10.39
CA ILE A 214 5.25 -26.34 9.34
C ILE A 214 5.04 -27.49 8.36
N MET A 215 6.12 -28.13 7.88
CA MET A 215 6.07 -29.25 6.94
C MET A 215 5.34 -30.48 7.51
N GLU A 216 5.47 -30.75 8.80
CA GLU A 216 4.71 -31.81 9.48
C GLU A 216 3.20 -31.54 9.52
N GLN A 217 2.80 -30.27 9.53
CA GLN A 217 1.38 -29.88 9.56
C GLN A 217 0.73 -29.80 8.18
N GLU A 218 1.51 -29.55 7.15
CA GLU A 218 1.08 -29.35 5.77
C GLU A 218 1.91 -30.22 4.80
N PRO A 219 1.83 -31.56 4.91
CA PRO A 219 2.70 -32.47 4.14
C PRO A 219 2.48 -32.40 2.61
N ASP A 220 1.30 -31.96 2.16
CA ASP A 220 0.97 -31.87 0.72
C ASP A 220 1.62 -30.64 0.04
N GLU A 221 2.12 -29.67 0.78
CA GLU A 221 2.84 -28.50 0.23
C GLU A 221 4.36 -28.71 0.15
N ALA A 222 4.84 -29.87 0.55
CA ALA A 222 6.26 -30.27 0.53
C ALA A 222 6.75 -30.69 -0.87
N GLN A 223 5.90 -30.69 -1.89
CA GLN A 223 6.22 -31.00 -3.27
C GLN A 223 6.23 -29.73 -4.14
#